data_225786b42ff9a44859549cd9d0f8646a
#
_entry.id   225786b42ff9a44859549cd9d0f8646a
#
_cell.length_a   1.000
_cell.length_b   1.000
_cell.length_c   1.000
_cell.angle_alpha   90.00
_cell.angle_beta   90.00
_cell.angle_gamma   90.00
#
_symmetry.space_group_name_H-M   'P 1'
#
loop_
_entity.id
_entity.type
_entity.pdbx_description
1 polymer ?
#
loop_
_entity_poly.entity_id
_entity_poly.type
_entity_poly.pdbx_seq_one_letter_code
_entity_poly.pdbx_strand_id
1 'polypeptide(L)'
;MKNKKYWLITSAVTLLPILLGLLLWDRLPEQLPTHFGVDGAADGFSGKPFAVFGIPVMMLFFHIVIFFAIRLDKQNRGHNEKVMNLVGLIFPAMSIVSSVVIYSLALGKEPDLSMLLFPMLGLLFIAIGNWLPKIKQNSTLGIKIKWTLYNEENWNKTHRFAGFVWVIGGVLFCLMGFVPEKILLFLLPLQVLLLAAVPTVYSWNLARKQRAAGTYTESEVNKELKKHPVIMAVSMTLVTVILVGVGIVMFTGNIDYTCTDTALIIEADYHADSTVAYEKIDSIEFRETAPAGTREWGFASARLMMGFFDNEEFGAHTRYSYVGTDACIVVTCGDDVLILNDKDEDATLALYEELAAHIPN
;
A
#
# COMPACT_ATOMS: atom_id res chain seq x y z
N MET A 1 10.49 -29.23 -9.87
CA MET A 1 11.35 -28.02 -9.69
C MET A 1 12.77 -28.47 -9.41
N LYS A 2 13.66 -28.36 -10.38
CA LYS A 2 15.08 -28.71 -10.24
C LYS A 2 15.88 -27.73 -9.40
N ASN A 3 15.31 -26.57 -9.02
CA ASN A 3 16.12 -25.45 -8.50
C ASN A 3 15.80 -25.03 -7.04
N LYS A 4 15.80 -26.01 -6.10
CA LYS A 4 15.73 -25.69 -4.64
C LYS A 4 16.86 -24.74 -4.22
N LYS A 5 18.05 -24.90 -4.83
CA LYS A 5 19.23 -24.04 -4.57
C LYS A 5 18.96 -22.58 -4.93
N TYR A 6 18.29 -22.31 -6.03
CA TYR A 6 17.91 -20.95 -6.43
C TYR A 6 17.01 -20.28 -5.38
N TRP A 7 15.96 -20.98 -4.92
CA TRP A 7 15.05 -20.42 -3.92
C TRP A 7 15.71 -20.21 -2.56
N LEU A 8 16.65 -21.06 -2.17
CA LEU A 8 17.46 -20.86 -0.96
C LEU A 8 18.35 -19.63 -1.10
N ILE A 9 19.00 -19.44 -2.25
CA ILE A 9 19.82 -18.26 -2.50
C ILE A 9 18.97 -16.99 -2.47
N THR A 10 17.83 -16.98 -3.14
CA THR A 10 16.94 -15.80 -3.15
C THR A 10 16.36 -15.51 -1.77
N SER A 11 16.06 -16.52 -0.96
CA SER A 11 15.68 -16.34 0.44
C SER A 11 16.79 -15.69 1.27
N ALA A 12 18.05 -16.13 1.09
CA ALA A 12 19.20 -15.51 1.75
C ALA A 12 19.40 -14.05 1.28
N VAL A 13 19.25 -13.80 -0.02
CA VAL A 13 19.34 -12.44 -0.59
C VAL A 13 18.25 -11.51 -0.02
N THR A 14 17.05 -12.03 0.26
CA THR A 14 15.98 -11.23 0.90
C THR A 14 16.38 -10.71 2.29
N LEU A 15 17.26 -11.42 3.00
CA LEU A 15 17.74 -11.03 4.33
C LEU A 15 19.02 -10.20 4.31
N LEU A 16 19.67 -9.99 3.15
CA LEU A 16 20.90 -9.16 3.06
C LEU A 16 20.75 -7.75 3.64
N PRO A 17 19.58 -7.06 3.49
CA PRO A 17 19.41 -5.74 4.09
C PRO A 17 19.60 -5.70 5.60
N ILE A 18 19.35 -6.81 6.32
CA ILE A 18 19.62 -6.89 7.76
C ILE A 18 21.10 -6.67 8.05
N LEU A 19 21.99 -7.27 7.25
CA LEU A 19 23.42 -7.08 7.44
C LEU A 19 23.82 -5.62 7.23
N LEU A 20 23.25 -4.96 6.21
CA LEU A 20 23.48 -3.53 5.97
C LEU A 20 22.95 -2.68 7.14
N GLY A 21 21.76 -2.98 7.63
CA GLY A 21 21.15 -2.28 8.77
C GLY A 21 21.97 -2.45 10.05
N LEU A 22 22.53 -3.66 10.28
CA LEU A 22 23.45 -3.90 11.41
C LEU A 22 24.76 -3.12 11.28
N LEU A 23 25.33 -3.01 10.07
CA LEU A 23 26.54 -2.22 9.82
C LEU A 23 26.31 -0.71 10.03
N LEU A 24 25.07 -0.26 9.82
CA LEU A 24 24.68 1.14 9.97
C LEU A 24 24.01 1.41 11.32
N TRP A 25 23.86 0.42 12.21
CA TRP A 25 23.02 0.47 13.40
C TRP A 25 23.24 1.72 14.27
N ASP A 26 24.49 2.04 14.56
CA ASP A 26 24.85 3.19 15.39
C ASP A 26 24.64 4.56 14.70
N ARG A 27 24.47 4.55 13.36
CA ARG A 27 24.25 5.75 12.56
C ARG A 27 22.76 5.97 12.24
N LEU A 28 21.94 4.93 12.37
CA LEU A 28 20.52 5.02 12.12
C LEU A 28 19.80 5.59 13.34
N PRO A 29 18.85 6.52 13.16
CA PRO A 29 18.03 7.06 14.25
C PRO A 29 17.13 5.97 14.85
N GLU A 30 16.51 6.25 16.00
CA GLU A 30 15.59 5.30 16.67
C GLU A 30 14.29 5.07 15.86
N GLN A 31 13.87 6.06 15.07
CA GLN A 31 12.72 5.99 14.17
C GLN A 31 13.20 6.11 12.71
N LEU A 32 12.74 5.20 11.86
CA LEU A 32 13.06 5.20 10.43
C LEU A 32 11.80 5.38 9.59
N PRO A 33 11.86 6.13 8.47
CA PRO A 33 10.72 6.32 7.58
C PRO A 33 10.35 4.99 6.91
N THR A 34 9.13 4.53 7.11
CA THR A 34 8.64 3.24 6.57
C THR A 34 7.37 3.36 5.75
N HIS A 35 6.74 4.52 5.76
CA HIS A 35 5.60 4.88 4.92
C HIS A 35 5.85 6.24 4.25
N PHE A 36 5.32 6.39 3.02
CA PHE A 36 5.54 7.58 2.21
C PHE A 36 4.22 7.99 1.58
N GLY A 37 3.94 9.28 1.62
CA GLY A 37 2.82 9.89 0.94
C GLY A 37 2.95 9.85 -0.58
N VAL A 38 1.91 10.31 -1.28
CA VAL A 38 1.89 10.35 -2.75
C VAL A 38 2.93 11.36 -3.28
N ASP A 39 3.28 12.34 -2.47
CA ASP A 39 4.32 13.35 -2.69
C ASP A 39 5.75 12.80 -2.50
N GLY A 40 5.88 11.56 -2.05
CA GLY A 40 7.16 10.94 -1.74
C GLY A 40 7.73 11.38 -0.39
N ALA A 41 7.07 12.29 0.35
CA ALA A 41 7.46 12.63 1.70
C ALA A 41 7.18 11.48 2.67
N ALA A 42 8.06 11.29 3.65
CA ALA A 42 7.83 10.31 4.70
C ALA A 42 6.71 10.80 5.63
N ASP A 43 5.62 10.04 5.70
CA ASP A 43 4.45 10.35 6.52
C ASP A 43 4.15 9.25 7.56
N GLY A 44 5.06 8.26 7.70
CA GLY A 44 4.98 7.25 8.73
C GLY A 44 6.33 6.62 9.05
N PHE A 45 6.59 6.46 10.34
CA PHE A 45 7.86 5.98 10.88
C PHE A 45 7.66 4.70 11.68
N SER A 46 8.71 3.92 11.82
CA SER A 46 8.73 2.72 12.65
C SER A 46 10.05 2.63 13.41
N GLY A 47 9.99 2.02 14.58
CA GLY A 47 11.19 1.80 15.37
C GLY A 47 12.30 1.07 14.60
N LYS A 48 13.55 1.42 14.86
CA LYS A 48 14.76 0.85 14.24
C LYS A 48 14.74 -0.69 14.13
N PRO A 49 14.36 -1.45 15.18
CA PRO A 49 14.32 -2.91 15.08
C PRO A 49 13.33 -3.42 14.03
N PHE A 50 12.15 -2.79 13.92
CA PHE A 50 11.17 -3.18 12.91
C PHE A 50 11.63 -2.85 11.50
N ALA A 51 12.19 -1.69 11.27
CA ALA A 51 12.68 -1.30 9.95
C ALA A 51 13.85 -2.19 9.49
N VAL A 52 14.77 -2.56 10.39
CA VAL A 52 15.96 -3.35 10.07
C VAL A 52 15.66 -4.85 9.95
N PHE A 53 14.86 -5.42 10.84
CA PHE A 53 14.59 -6.86 10.87
C PHE A 53 13.18 -7.20 10.36
N GLY A 54 12.16 -6.44 10.78
CA GLY A 54 10.76 -6.75 10.50
C GLY A 54 10.44 -6.74 9.01
N ILE A 55 10.86 -5.71 8.29
CA ILE A 55 10.58 -5.57 6.84
C ILE A 55 11.23 -6.71 6.03
N PRO A 56 12.54 -7.00 6.13
CA PRO A 56 13.14 -8.12 5.40
C PRO A 56 12.57 -9.49 5.80
N VAL A 57 12.24 -9.70 7.07
CA VAL A 57 11.62 -10.96 7.53
C VAL A 57 10.20 -11.10 6.97
N MET A 58 9.43 -10.04 6.93
CA MET A 58 8.11 -10.03 6.30
C MET A 58 8.20 -10.33 4.79
N MET A 59 9.17 -9.75 4.09
CA MET A 59 9.43 -10.05 2.68
C MET A 59 9.84 -11.50 2.48
N LEU A 60 10.66 -12.08 3.37
CA LEU A 60 11.01 -13.50 3.37
C LEU A 60 9.78 -14.37 3.59
N PHE A 61 8.89 -14.00 4.50
CA PHE A 61 7.63 -14.74 4.73
C PHE A 61 6.81 -14.83 3.44
N PHE A 62 6.57 -13.71 2.75
CA PHE A 62 5.85 -13.72 1.48
C PHE A 62 6.60 -14.47 0.38
N HIS A 63 7.93 -14.39 0.34
CA HIS A 63 8.75 -15.17 -0.58
C HIS A 63 8.54 -16.68 -0.40
N ILE A 64 8.51 -17.15 0.85
CA ILE A 64 8.25 -18.54 1.20
C ILE A 64 6.81 -18.94 0.85
N VAL A 65 5.82 -18.09 1.14
CA VAL A 65 4.41 -18.33 0.78
C VAL A 65 4.27 -18.53 -0.72
N ILE A 66 4.85 -17.65 -1.54
CA ILE A 66 4.83 -17.78 -3.01
C ILE A 66 5.54 -19.05 -3.48
N PHE A 67 6.66 -19.39 -2.86
CA PHE A 67 7.37 -20.65 -3.17
C PHE A 67 6.46 -21.87 -2.97
N PHE A 68 5.77 -21.95 -1.84
CA PHE A 68 4.86 -23.05 -1.56
C PHE A 68 3.62 -23.02 -2.45
N ALA A 69 3.04 -21.86 -2.69
CA ALA A 69 1.89 -21.70 -3.60
C ALA A 69 2.20 -22.24 -5.00
N ILE A 70 3.36 -21.84 -5.56
CA ILE A 70 3.81 -22.35 -6.86
C ILE A 70 4.07 -23.85 -6.84
N ARG A 71 4.66 -24.37 -5.76
CA ARG A 71 5.06 -25.77 -5.65
C ARG A 71 3.87 -26.71 -5.45
N LEU A 72 2.85 -26.28 -4.72
CA LEU A 72 1.65 -27.07 -4.45
C LEU A 72 0.73 -27.14 -5.65
N ASP A 73 0.77 -26.16 -6.55
CA ASP A 73 0.00 -26.19 -7.78
C ASP A 73 0.59 -27.21 -8.77
N LYS A 74 -0.13 -28.33 -8.94
CA LYS A 74 0.27 -29.43 -9.83
C LYS A 74 0.41 -28.98 -11.28
N GLN A 75 -0.31 -27.97 -11.70
CA GLN A 75 -0.31 -27.45 -13.07
C GLN A 75 0.97 -26.65 -13.38
N ASN A 76 1.66 -26.16 -12.35
CA ASN A 76 2.96 -25.50 -12.51
C ASN A 76 4.12 -26.45 -12.84
N ARG A 77 3.94 -27.78 -12.77
CA ARG A 77 5.00 -28.76 -13.04
C ARG A 77 5.58 -28.71 -14.46
N GLY A 78 4.84 -28.14 -15.41
CA GLY A 78 5.25 -27.98 -16.83
C GLY A 78 5.68 -26.56 -17.20
N HIS A 79 5.82 -25.63 -16.22
CA HIS A 79 6.19 -24.25 -16.50
C HIS A 79 7.68 -24.07 -16.79
N ASN A 80 7.97 -23.03 -17.57
CA ASN A 80 9.34 -22.63 -17.86
C ASN A 80 10.04 -22.20 -16.57
N GLU A 81 11.18 -22.82 -16.25
CA GLU A 81 11.98 -22.48 -15.05
C GLU A 81 12.35 -21.01 -14.97
N LYS A 82 12.53 -20.33 -16.11
CA LYS A 82 12.84 -18.89 -16.15
C LYS A 82 11.70 -18.04 -15.58
N VAL A 83 10.42 -18.42 -15.84
CA VAL A 83 9.26 -17.71 -15.24
C VAL A 83 9.26 -17.88 -13.73
N MET A 84 9.50 -19.10 -13.25
CA MET A 84 9.54 -19.38 -11.82
C MET A 84 10.69 -18.64 -11.12
N ASN A 85 11.83 -18.53 -11.80
CA ASN A 85 12.98 -17.79 -11.27
C ASN A 85 12.71 -16.27 -11.22
N LEU A 86 12.00 -15.72 -12.22
CA LEU A 86 11.62 -14.30 -12.18
C LEU A 86 10.72 -14.00 -10.95
N VAL A 87 9.70 -14.83 -10.74
CA VAL A 87 8.81 -14.69 -9.56
C VAL A 87 9.60 -14.78 -8.25
N GLY A 88 10.61 -15.66 -8.21
CA GLY A 88 11.50 -15.80 -7.04
C GLY A 88 12.42 -14.60 -6.81
N LEU A 89 12.55 -13.64 -7.73
CA LEU A 89 13.33 -12.41 -7.55
C LEU A 89 12.53 -11.24 -7.00
N ILE A 90 11.20 -11.28 -7.05
CA ILE A 90 10.35 -10.14 -6.68
C ILE A 90 10.63 -9.69 -5.25
N PHE A 91 10.46 -10.57 -4.27
CA PHE A 91 10.63 -10.22 -2.86
C PHE A 91 12.07 -9.87 -2.46
N PRO A 92 13.11 -10.59 -2.95
CA PRO A 92 14.50 -10.15 -2.76
C PRO A 92 14.77 -8.73 -3.28
N ALA A 93 14.30 -8.41 -4.49
CA ALA A 93 14.45 -7.08 -5.06
C ALA A 93 13.70 -6.02 -4.23
N MET A 94 12.45 -6.29 -3.85
CA MET A 94 11.66 -5.39 -3.00
C MET A 94 12.33 -5.17 -1.64
N SER A 95 12.85 -6.22 -0.99
CA SER A 95 13.53 -6.11 0.29
C SER A 95 14.77 -5.23 0.22
N ILE A 96 15.61 -5.43 -0.80
CA ILE A 96 16.82 -4.62 -0.99
C ILE A 96 16.45 -3.16 -1.25
N VAL A 97 15.55 -2.90 -2.19
CA VAL A 97 15.20 -1.53 -2.59
C VAL A 97 14.54 -0.77 -1.45
N SER A 98 13.53 -1.36 -0.79
CA SER A 98 12.87 -0.72 0.34
C SER A 98 13.85 -0.37 1.46
N SER A 99 14.73 -1.31 1.82
CA SER A 99 15.72 -1.05 2.88
C SER A 99 16.76 0.00 2.49
N VAL A 100 17.23 0.00 1.23
CA VAL A 100 18.16 1.04 0.74
C VAL A 100 17.52 2.42 0.78
N VAL A 101 16.26 2.54 0.37
CA VAL A 101 15.49 3.79 0.44
C VAL A 101 15.37 4.25 1.91
N ILE A 102 14.87 3.38 2.78
CA ILE A 102 14.66 3.66 4.20
C ILE A 102 15.96 4.12 4.87
N TYR A 103 17.07 3.38 4.67
CA TYR A 103 18.34 3.74 5.29
C TYR A 103 18.95 5.00 4.69
N SER A 104 18.77 5.26 3.39
CA SER A 104 19.25 6.50 2.76
C SER A 104 18.58 7.73 3.34
N LEU A 105 17.24 7.68 3.47
CA LEU A 105 16.46 8.76 4.08
C LEU A 105 16.80 8.95 5.56
N ALA A 106 16.90 7.85 6.31
CA ALA A 106 17.27 7.88 7.72
C ALA A 106 18.66 8.47 7.97
N LEU A 107 19.56 8.43 6.99
CA LEU A 107 20.87 9.04 7.02
C LEU A 107 20.92 10.47 6.44
N GLY A 108 19.78 11.12 6.29
CA GLY A 108 19.65 12.49 5.81
C GLY A 108 19.94 12.67 4.33
N LYS A 109 19.87 11.60 3.52
CA LYS A 109 19.91 11.72 2.07
C LYS A 109 18.49 11.91 1.57
N GLU A 110 18.31 12.77 0.59
CA GLU A 110 17.03 13.05 -0.06
C GLU A 110 17.00 12.44 -1.48
N PRO A 111 16.91 11.11 -1.63
CA PRO A 111 16.77 10.52 -2.94
C PRO A 111 15.43 10.93 -3.54
N ASP A 112 15.44 11.31 -4.81
CA ASP A 112 14.19 11.47 -5.56
C ASP A 112 13.50 10.10 -5.68
N LEU A 113 12.51 9.87 -4.81
CA LEU A 113 11.78 8.60 -4.73
C LEU A 113 11.00 8.33 -6.02
N SER A 114 10.48 9.36 -6.66
CA SER A 114 9.74 9.23 -7.93
C SER A 114 10.67 8.71 -9.02
N MET A 115 11.88 9.29 -9.13
CA MET A 115 12.91 8.87 -10.07
C MET A 115 13.50 7.48 -9.78
N LEU A 116 13.33 6.95 -8.58
CA LEU A 116 13.78 5.61 -8.20
C LEU A 116 12.66 4.57 -8.34
N LEU A 117 11.48 4.84 -7.77
CA LEU A 117 10.41 3.86 -7.65
C LEU A 117 9.67 3.63 -8.98
N PHE A 118 9.36 4.70 -9.73
CA PHE A 118 8.62 4.53 -10.99
C PHE A 118 9.40 3.77 -12.06
N PRO A 119 10.69 4.04 -12.33
CA PRO A 119 11.46 3.20 -13.25
C PRO A 119 11.60 1.76 -12.78
N MET A 120 11.77 1.53 -11.47
CA MET A 120 11.85 0.18 -10.93
C MET A 120 10.55 -0.60 -11.12
N LEU A 121 9.40 0.01 -10.80
CA LEU A 121 8.08 -0.58 -11.05
C LEU A 121 7.87 -0.79 -12.55
N GLY A 122 8.25 0.18 -13.39
CA GLY A 122 8.17 0.07 -14.83
C GLY A 122 8.96 -1.11 -15.37
N LEU A 123 10.20 -1.29 -14.94
CA LEU A 123 11.02 -2.46 -15.31
C LEU A 123 10.40 -3.78 -14.84
N LEU A 124 9.80 -3.81 -13.66
CA LEU A 124 9.07 -4.97 -13.16
C LEU A 124 7.87 -5.30 -14.08
N PHE A 125 7.05 -4.30 -14.46
CA PHE A 125 5.93 -4.51 -15.39
C PHE A 125 6.39 -4.95 -16.78
N ILE A 126 7.49 -4.39 -17.30
CA ILE A 126 8.12 -4.83 -18.56
C ILE A 126 8.54 -6.30 -18.44
N ALA A 127 9.20 -6.68 -17.37
CA ALA A 127 9.62 -8.04 -17.13
C ALA A 127 8.43 -9.00 -17.07
N ILE A 128 7.41 -8.69 -16.27
CA ILE A 128 6.18 -9.49 -16.17
C ILE A 128 5.49 -9.57 -17.53
N GLY A 129 5.32 -8.45 -18.24
CA GLY A 129 4.71 -8.39 -19.56
C GLY A 129 5.41 -9.28 -20.59
N ASN A 130 6.74 -9.28 -20.61
CA ASN A 130 7.53 -10.14 -21.49
C ASN A 130 7.39 -11.64 -21.16
N TRP A 131 7.01 -11.99 -19.92
CA TRP A 131 6.84 -13.38 -19.50
C TRP A 131 5.40 -13.86 -19.55
N LEU A 132 4.40 -12.98 -19.48
CA LEU A 132 2.97 -13.34 -19.53
C LEU A 132 2.64 -14.32 -20.67
N PRO A 133 3.11 -14.13 -21.94
CA PRO A 133 2.82 -15.06 -23.04
C PRO A 133 3.36 -16.48 -22.84
N LYS A 134 4.30 -16.67 -21.93
CA LYS A 134 4.99 -17.94 -21.67
C LYS A 134 4.38 -18.71 -20.48
N ILE A 135 3.40 -18.11 -19.80
CA ILE A 135 2.70 -18.72 -18.67
C ILE A 135 1.61 -19.65 -19.20
N LYS A 136 1.78 -20.96 -19.03
CA LYS A 136 0.75 -21.95 -19.32
C LYS A 136 -0.43 -21.79 -18.38
N GLN A 137 -1.61 -22.19 -18.79
CA GLN A 137 -2.81 -22.13 -17.95
C GLN A 137 -2.61 -22.88 -16.63
N ASN A 138 -2.89 -22.17 -15.53
CA ASN A 138 -2.74 -22.69 -14.17
C ASN A 138 -3.62 -21.89 -13.20
N SER A 139 -3.69 -22.31 -11.92
CA SER A 139 -4.48 -21.67 -10.88
C SER A 139 -3.71 -20.66 -10.00
N THR A 140 -2.40 -20.51 -10.18
CA THR A 140 -1.55 -19.70 -9.29
C THR A 140 -1.10 -18.38 -9.92
N LEU A 141 -0.55 -18.43 -11.15
CA LEU A 141 0.11 -17.31 -11.83
C LEU A 141 -0.65 -16.86 -13.09
N GLY A 142 -0.67 -15.55 -13.37
CA GLY A 142 -1.25 -14.97 -14.58
C GLY A 142 -2.58 -14.26 -14.37
N ILE A 143 -3.24 -13.90 -15.47
CA ILE A 143 -4.53 -13.21 -15.48
C ILE A 143 -5.62 -14.25 -15.31
N LYS A 144 -6.09 -14.42 -14.06
CA LYS A 144 -7.02 -15.45 -13.61
C LYS A 144 -8.45 -14.92 -13.53
N ILE A 145 -9.06 -14.74 -14.69
CA ILE A 145 -10.47 -14.36 -14.78
C ILE A 145 -11.28 -15.53 -15.37
N LYS A 146 -12.60 -15.49 -15.20
CA LYS A 146 -13.50 -16.59 -15.59
C LYS A 146 -13.23 -17.11 -17.00
N TRP A 147 -13.00 -16.23 -17.96
CA TRP A 147 -12.84 -16.60 -19.37
C TRP A 147 -11.49 -17.25 -19.67
N THR A 148 -10.41 -16.75 -19.03
CA THR A 148 -9.07 -17.34 -19.19
C THR A 148 -8.97 -18.69 -18.49
N LEU A 149 -9.52 -18.84 -17.28
CA LEU A 149 -9.52 -20.11 -16.55
C LEU A 149 -10.40 -21.15 -17.21
N TYR A 150 -11.51 -20.74 -17.84
CA TYR A 150 -12.41 -21.68 -18.51
C TYR A 150 -11.83 -22.26 -19.78
N ASN A 151 -11.11 -21.49 -20.59
CA ASN A 151 -10.68 -21.88 -21.94
C ASN A 151 -9.18 -21.59 -22.15
N GLU A 152 -8.42 -22.63 -22.54
CA GLU A 152 -6.97 -22.52 -22.71
C GLU A 152 -6.57 -21.62 -23.90
N GLU A 153 -7.35 -21.63 -24.98
CA GLU A 153 -7.09 -20.73 -26.11
C GLU A 153 -7.28 -19.26 -25.72
N ASN A 154 -8.34 -18.98 -24.92
CA ASN A 154 -8.59 -17.66 -24.37
C ASN A 154 -7.43 -17.22 -23.44
N TRP A 155 -6.95 -18.14 -22.58
CA TRP A 155 -5.78 -17.91 -21.75
C TRP A 155 -4.57 -17.48 -22.60
N ASN A 156 -4.21 -18.29 -23.59
CA ASN A 156 -3.01 -18.06 -24.40
C ASN A 156 -3.08 -16.73 -25.19
N LYS A 157 -4.24 -16.43 -25.80
CA LYS A 157 -4.45 -15.19 -26.55
C LYS A 157 -4.47 -13.97 -25.63
N THR A 158 -5.15 -14.07 -24.49
CA THR A 158 -5.23 -12.98 -23.50
C THR A 158 -3.86 -12.68 -22.91
N HIS A 159 -3.09 -13.70 -22.52
CA HIS A 159 -1.75 -13.48 -21.95
C HIS A 159 -0.76 -12.91 -22.98
N ARG A 160 -0.88 -13.31 -24.27
CA ARG A 160 -0.08 -12.72 -25.35
C ARG A 160 -0.42 -11.23 -25.54
N PHE A 161 -1.70 -10.89 -25.58
CA PHE A 161 -2.15 -9.51 -25.71
C PHE A 161 -1.78 -8.67 -24.47
N ALA A 162 -2.04 -9.19 -23.28
CA ALA A 162 -1.68 -8.55 -22.01
C ALA A 162 -0.17 -8.31 -21.90
N GLY A 163 0.65 -9.21 -22.46
CA GLY A 163 2.09 -9.01 -22.49
C GLY A 163 2.50 -7.69 -23.15
N PHE A 164 1.89 -7.34 -24.30
CA PHE A 164 2.12 -6.05 -24.94
C PHE A 164 1.61 -4.88 -24.09
N VAL A 165 0.40 -5.00 -23.54
CA VAL A 165 -0.20 -3.96 -22.71
C VAL A 165 0.68 -3.68 -21.49
N TRP A 166 1.20 -4.72 -20.83
CA TRP A 166 2.04 -4.57 -19.63
C TRP A 166 3.45 -4.06 -19.94
N VAL A 167 4.02 -4.41 -21.10
CA VAL A 167 5.31 -3.84 -21.56
C VAL A 167 5.15 -2.35 -21.84
N ILE A 168 4.11 -1.94 -22.59
CA ILE A 168 3.84 -0.53 -22.87
C ILE A 168 3.56 0.21 -21.56
N GLY A 169 2.71 -0.35 -20.71
CA GLY A 169 2.41 0.22 -19.41
C GLY A 169 3.65 0.36 -18.52
N GLY A 170 4.56 -0.61 -18.56
CA GLY A 170 5.82 -0.54 -17.84
C GLY A 170 6.73 0.58 -18.33
N VAL A 171 6.79 0.81 -19.67
CA VAL A 171 7.50 1.97 -20.23
C VAL A 171 6.87 3.28 -19.74
N LEU A 172 5.53 3.37 -19.74
CA LEU A 172 4.83 4.54 -19.21
C LEU A 172 5.11 4.75 -17.72
N PHE A 173 5.17 3.67 -16.91
CA PHE A 173 5.59 3.77 -15.51
C PHE A 173 7.01 4.33 -15.37
N CYS A 174 7.97 3.88 -16.21
CA CYS A 174 9.32 4.46 -16.17
C CYS A 174 9.32 5.98 -16.43
N LEU A 175 8.41 6.47 -17.26
CA LEU A 175 8.31 7.89 -17.58
C LEU A 175 7.58 8.69 -16.49
N MET A 176 6.80 8.04 -15.62
CA MET A 176 6.08 8.72 -14.53
C MET A 176 7.01 9.39 -13.52
N GLY A 177 8.26 8.94 -13.37
CA GLY A 177 9.25 9.61 -12.54
C GLY A 177 9.55 11.05 -12.95
N PHE A 178 9.21 11.45 -14.18
CA PHE A 178 9.39 12.82 -14.70
C PHE A 178 8.12 13.64 -14.67
N VAL A 179 7.01 13.09 -14.19
CA VAL A 179 5.70 13.73 -14.20
C VAL A 179 5.46 14.47 -12.89
N PRO A 180 4.96 15.73 -12.93
CA PRO A 180 4.60 16.45 -11.72
C PRO A 180 3.58 15.68 -10.86
N GLU A 181 3.76 15.74 -9.56
CA GLU A 181 2.99 15.01 -8.56
C GLU A 181 1.47 15.18 -8.70
N LYS A 182 0.99 16.42 -8.89
CA LYS A 182 -0.44 16.71 -9.08
C LYS A 182 -1.07 15.92 -10.24
N ILE A 183 -0.28 15.60 -11.26
CA ILE A 183 -0.72 14.81 -12.41
C ILE A 183 -0.66 13.32 -12.08
N LEU A 184 0.32 12.88 -11.26
CA LEU A 184 0.47 11.49 -10.84
C LEU A 184 -0.74 10.99 -10.06
N LEU A 185 -1.41 11.81 -9.26
CA LEU A 185 -2.65 11.47 -8.54
C LEU A 185 -3.73 10.89 -9.47
N PHE A 186 -3.78 11.35 -10.71
CA PHE A 186 -4.75 10.87 -11.71
C PHE A 186 -4.16 9.80 -12.63
N LEU A 187 -2.91 9.96 -13.06
CA LEU A 187 -2.29 9.03 -14.00
C LEU A 187 -2.01 7.67 -13.39
N LEU A 188 -1.61 7.60 -12.12
CA LEU A 188 -1.27 6.35 -11.47
C LEU A 188 -2.48 5.41 -11.36
N PRO A 189 -3.62 5.81 -10.76
CA PRO A 189 -4.81 4.96 -10.71
C PRO A 189 -5.36 4.63 -12.11
N LEU A 190 -5.33 5.58 -13.04
CA LEU A 190 -5.73 5.33 -14.43
C LEU A 190 -4.86 4.27 -15.11
N GLN A 191 -3.54 4.35 -14.94
CA GLN A 191 -2.59 3.39 -15.49
C GLN A 191 -2.81 1.98 -14.93
N VAL A 192 -2.98 1.84 -13.61
CA VAL A 192 -3.27 0.57 -12.95
C VAL A 192 -4.60 -0.02 -13.46
N LEU A 193 -5.63 0.83 -13.57
CA LEU A 193 -6.93 0.44 -14.11
C LEU A 193 -6.81 -0.08 -15.56
N LEU A 194 -6.07 0.61 -16.43
CA LEU A 194 -5.89 0.20 -17.83
C LEU A 194 -5.14 -1.13 -17.94
N LEU A 195 -4.10 -1.36 -17.13
CA LEU A 195 -3.36 -2.62 -17.11
C LEU A 195 -4.24 -3.82 -16.73
N ALA A 196 -5.27 -3.62 -15.92
CA ALA A 196 -6.22 -4.66 -15.53
C ALA A 196 -7.41 -4.74 -16.51
N ALA A 197 -8.03 -3.61 -16.85
CA ALA A 197 -9.28 -3.55 -17.61
C ALA A 197 -9.07 -3.96 -19.07
N VAL A 198 -8.01 -3.49 -19.73
CA VAL A 198 -7.79 -3.73 -21.17
C VAL A 198 -7.64 -5.22 -21.49
N PRO A 199 -6.81 -6.02 -20.79
CA PRO A 199 -6.77 -7.47 -20.99
C PRO A 199 -8.08 -8.17 -20.61
N THR A 200 -8.77 -7.68 -19.59
CA THR A 200 -10.05 -8.25 -19.13
C THR A 200 -11.13 -8.10 -20.20
N VAL A 201 -11.29 -6.91 -20.78
CA VAL A 201 -12.23 -6.63 -21.86
C VAL A 201 -11.86 -7.43 -23.11
N TYR A 202 -10.58 -7.53 -23.44
CA TYR A 202 -10.10 -8.38 -24.54
C TYR A 202 -10.53 -9.85 -24.36
N SER A 203 -10.27 -10.42 -23.18
CA SER A 203 -10.63 -11.80 -22.84
C SER A 203 -12.15 -12.04 -22.92
N TRP A 204 -12.94 -11.10 -22.42
CA TRP A 204 -14.39 -11.16 -22.50
C TRP A 204 -14.90 -11.16 -23.94
N ASN A 205 -14.42 -10.23 -24.80
CA ASN A 205 -14.78 -10.16 -26.21
C ASN A 205 -14.36 -11.43 -26.95
N LEU A 206 -13.17 -11.97 -26.65
CA LEU A 206 -12.71 -13.22 -27.23
C LEU A 206 -13.63 -14.39 -26.85
N ALA A 207 -14.01 -14.49 -25.58
CA ALA A 207 -14.93 -15.53 -25.10
C ALA A 207 -16.32 -15.43 -25.77
N ARG A 208 -16.83 -14.21 -26.01
CA ARG A 208 -18.09 -14.01 -26.76
C ARG A 208 -17.97 -14.55 -28.19
N LYS A 209 -16.87 -14.23 -28.89
CA LYS A 209 -16.60 -14.72 -30.24
C LYS A 209 -16.47 -16.25 -30.29
N GLN A 210 -15.74 -16.84 -29.35
CA GLN A 210 -15.57 -18.28 -29.23
C GLN A 210 -16.87 -19.03 -28.97
N ARG A 211 -17.75 -18.47 -28.13
CA ARG A 211 -19.09 -19.03 -27.87
C ARG A 211 -19.98 -18.98 -29.10
N ALA A 212 -19.99 -17.85 -29.82
CA ALA A 212 -20.75 -17.70 -31.06
C ALA A 212 -20.29 -18.67 -32.14
N ALA A 213 -18.99 -18.97 -32.17
CA ALA A 213 -18.40 -19.93 -33.12
C ALA A 213 -18.45 -21.40 -32.67
N GLY A 214 -18.99 -21.68 -31.45
CA GLY A 214 -19.02 -23.05 -30.92
C GLY A 214 -17.66 -23.61 -30.49
N THR A 215 -16.60 -22.78 -30.43
CA THR A 215 -15.23 -23.21 -30.11
C THR A 215 -14.84 -22.97 -28.65
N TYR A 216 -15.76 -22.52 -27.80
CA TYR A 216 -15.53 -22.25 -26.38
C TYR A 216 -15.58 -23.54 -25.57
N THR A 217 -14.44 -24.25 -25.52
CA THR A 217 -14.29 -25.54 -24.84
C THR A 217 -13.76 -25.37 -23.41
N GLU A 218 -14.22 -26.24 -22.50
CA GLU A 218 -13.79 -26.21 -21.11
C GLU A 218 -12.39 -26.77 -20.93
N SER A 219 -11.51 -26.04 -20.25
CA SER A 219 -10.15 -26.45 -19.92
C SER A 219 -10.09 -27.44 -18.76
N GLU A 220 -9.01 -28.23 -18.70
CA GLU A 220 -8.75 -29.13 -17.58
C GLU A 220 -8.58 -28.38 -16.24
N VAL A 221 -8.00 -27.17 -16.28
CA VAL A 221 -7.87 -26.30 -15.11
C VAL A 221 -9.23 -25.95 -14.53
N ASN A 222 -10.18 -25.58 -15.38
CA ASN A 222 -11.53 -25.24 -14.92
C ASN A 222 -12.28 -26.48 -14.40
N LYS A 223 -12.09 -27.62 -15.02
CA LYS A 223 -12.66 -28.89 -14.51
C LYS A 223 -12.13 -29.23 -13.12
N GLU A 224 -10.83 -29.05 -12.88
CA GLU A 224 -10.22 -29.26 -11.56
C GLU A 224 -10.72 -28.23 -10.52
N LEU A 225 -10.78 -26.94 -10.88
CA LEU A 225 -11.31 -25.88 -9.99
C LEU A 225 -12.76 -26.15 -9.59
N LYS A 226 -13.59 -26.66 -10.50
CA LYS A 226 -14.98 -27.04 -10.21
C LYS A 226 -15.10 -28.20 -9.20
N LYS A 227 -14.10 -29.03 -9.04
CA LYS A 227 -14.08 -30.08 -8.00
C LYS A 227 -13.94 -29.52 -6.59
N HIS A 228 -13.44 -28.29 -6.48
CA HIS A 228 -13.21 -27.59 -5.20
C HIS A 228 -13.93 -26.24 -5.13
N PRO A 229 -15.25 -26.18 -5.38
CA PRO A 229 -15.96 -24.91 -5.47
C PRO A 229 -15.93 -24.12 -4.16
N VAL A 230 -15.92 -24.80 -3.02
CA VAL A 230 -15.88 -24.18 -1.69
C VAL A 230 -14.56 -23.45 -1.48
N ILE A 231 -13.42 -24.04 -1.85
CA ILE A 231 -12.10 -23.40 -1.69
C ILE A 231 -12.02 -22.15 -2.55
N MET A 232 -12.51 -22.19 -3.79
CA MET A 232 -12.53 -21.05 -4.69
C MET A 232 -13.48 -19.95 -4.17
N ALA A 233 -14.68 -20.33 -3.73
CA ALA A 233 -15.64 -19.39 -3.16
C ALA A 233 -15.07 -18.73 -1.89
N VAL A 234 -14.50 -19.49 -0.96
CA VAL A 234 -13.91 -18.98 0.29
C VAL A 234 -12.76 -18.02 -0.02
N SER A 235 -11.85 -18.35 -0.94
CA SER A 235 -10.73 -17.47 -1.27
C SER A 235 -11.18 -16.18 -1.94
N MET A 236 -12.16 -16.23 -2.85
CA MET A 236 -12.74 -15.02 -3.47
C MET A 236 -13.48 -14.16 -2.45
N THR A 237 -14.30 -14.79 -1.60
CA THR A 237 -15.02 -14.08 -0.53
C THR A 237 -14.06 -13.42 0.43
N LEU A 238 -12.99 -14.13 0.87
CA LEU A 238 -11.99 -13.55 1.76
C LEU A 238 -11.31 -12.32 1.15
N VAL A 239 -10.87 -12.41 -0.11
CA VAL A 239 -10.28 -11.26 -0.81
C VAL A 239 -11.28 -10.10 -0.92
N THR A 240 -12.53 -10.40 -1.29
CA THR A 240 -13.57 -9.37 -1.38
C THR A 240 -13.83 -8.71 -0.02
N VAL A 241 -13.96 -9.50 1.05
CA VAL A 241 -14.16 -8.99 2.41
C VAL A 241 -12.99 -8.12 2.86
N ILE A 242 -11.75 -8.53 2.58
CA ILE A 242 -10.56 -7.72 2.90
C ILE A 242 -10.60 -6.40 2.12
N LEU A 243 -10.84 -6.43 0.80
CA LEU A 243 -10.88 -5.21 -0.02
C LEU A 243 -12.00 -4.27 0.39
N VAL A 244 -13.19 -4.80 0.67
CA VAL A 244 -14.32 -4.01 1.17
C VAL A 244 -14.01 -3.45 2.56
N GLY A 245 -13.43 -4.26 3.45
CA GLY A 245 -13.04 -3.83 4.79
C GLY A 245 -12.00 -2.71 4.74
N VAL A 246 -10.96 -2.85 3.92
CA VAL A 246 -9.98 -1.78 3.69
C VAL A 246 -10.65 -0.54 3.12
N GLY A 247 -11.54 -0.69 2.11
CA GLY A 247 -12.28 0.43 1.54
C GLY A 247 -13.15 1.15 2.58
N ILE A 248 -13.84 0.40 3.44
CA ILE A 248 -14.62 0.99 4.54
C ILE A 248 -13.70 1.81 5.45
N VAL A 249 -12.64 1.20 5.98
CA VAL A 249 -11.70 1.87 6.88
C VAL A 249 -11.04 3.10 6.25
N MET A 250 -10.75 3.06 4.95
CA MET A 250 -10.12 4.18 4.22
C MET A 250 -11.06 5.38 4.02
N PHE A 251 -12.37 5.16 3.90
CA PHE A 251 -13.32 6.21 3.51
C PHE A 251 -14.41 6.50 4.56
N THR A 252 -14.37 5.83 5.70
CA THR A 252 -15.30 6.03 6.80
C THR A 252 -14.59 6.44 8.09
N GLY A 253 -15.34 6.57 9.15
CA GLY A 253 -14.86 7.01 10.45
C GLY A 253 -15.15 8.47 10.71
N ASN A 254 -15.30 8.81 11.98
CA ASN A 254 -15.55 10.15 12.48
C ASN A 254 -14.66 10.45 13.68
N ILE A 255 -14.53 11.71 13.97
CA ILE A 255 -14.02 12.24 15.23
C ILE A 255 -15.16 13.08 15.78
N ASP A 256 -15.64 12.72 16.96
CA ASP A 256 -16.72 13.43 17.63
C ASP A 256 -16.14 14.18 18.84
N TYR A 257 -16.45 15.46 18.95
CA TYR A 257 -15.99 16.34 20.00
C TYR A 257 -17.17 16.66 20.93
N THR A 258 -16.98 16.48 22.22
CA THR A 258 -18.00 16.82 23.23
C THR A 258 -17.38 17.71 24.30
N CYS A 259 -17.82 18.96 24.34
CA CYS A 259 -17.48 19.90 25.39
C CYS A 259 -18.38 19.68 26.60
N THR A 260 -17.84 19.18 27.71
CA THR A 260 -18.54 19.02 28.97
C THR A 260 -18.28 20.23 29.88
N ASP A 261 -18.85 20.26 31.10
CA ASP A 261 -18.59 21.34 32.06
C ASP A 261 -17.11 21.39 32.51
N THR A 262 -16.33 20.30 32.34
CA THR A 262 -14.97 20.19 32.92
C THR A 262 -13.89 19.77 31.94
N ALA A 263 -14.25 19.23 30.77
CA ALA A 263 -13.29 18.65 29.84
C ALA A 263 -13.81 18.62 28.41
N LEU A 264 -12.90 18.66 27.47
CA LEU A 264 -13.11 18.23 26.11
C LEU A 264 -12.94 16.70 26.02
N ILE A 265 -13.96 16.00 25.53
CA ILE A 265 -13.92 14.58 25.22
C ILE A 265 -13.79 14.44 23.70
N ILE A 266 -12.84 13.63 23.24
CA ILE A 266 -12.58 13.30 21.84
C ILE A 266 -12.81 11.81 21.67
N GLU A 267 -13.87 11.45 20.97
CA GLU A 267 -14.18 10.07 20.60
C GLU A 267 -13.81 9.87 19.13
N ALA A 268 -12.90 8.92 18.84
CA ALA A 268 -12.33 8.75 17.52
C ALA A 268 -12.47 7.32 17.01
N ASP A 269 -13.20 7.13 15.90
CA ASP A 269 -13.20 5.86 15.21
C ASP A 269 -11.76 5.49 14.77
N TYR A 270 -11.39 4.23 14.96
CA TYR A 270 -10.10 3.65 14.57
C TYR A 270 -8.87 4.15 15.34
N HIS A 271 -9.04 4.99 16.37
CA HIS A 271 -7.96 5.44 17.23
C HIS A 271 -8.44 5.51 18.70
N ALA A 272 -7.49 5.67 19.61
CA ALA A 272 -7.85 5.82 21.04
C ALA A 272 -8.57 7.14 21.29
N ASP A 273 -9.60 7.11 22.13
CA ASP A 273 -10.27 8.29 22.64
C ASP A 273 -9.33 9.11 23.55
N SER A 274 -9.60 10.39 23.67
CA SER A 274 -8.84 11.29 24.52
C SER A 274 -9.77 12.19 25.33
N THR A 275 -9.32 12.58 26.53
CA THR A 275 -10.04 13.52 27.37
C THR A 275 -9.07 14.57 27.90
N VAL A 276 -9.35 15.83 27.62
CA VAL A 276 -8.54 16.96 28.01
C VAL A 276 -9.32 17.85 29.01
N ALA A 277 -8.92 17.83 30.28
CA ALA A 277 -9.54 18.68 31.28
C ALA A 277 -9.21 20.15 31.04
N TYR A 278 -10.20 21.04 31.11
CA TYR A 278 -9.99 22.47 30.82
C TYR A 278 -8.97 23.13 31.74
N GLU A 279 -8.87 22.68 33.00
CA GLU A 279 -7.87 23.16 33.97
C GLU A 279 -6.40 22.92 33.56
N LYS A 280 -6.17 22.00 32.56
CA LYS A 280 -4.85 21.69 32.05
C LYS A 280 -4.52 22.45 30.76
N ILE A 281 -5.48 23.16 30.19
CA ILE A 281 -5.29 23.91 28.95
C ILE A 281 -4.72 25.28 29.28
N ASP A 282 -3.51 25.53 28.80
CA ASP A 282 -2.85 26.82 28.96
C ASP A 282 -3.31 27.83 27.91
N SER A 283 -3.51 27.37 26.70
CA SER A 283 -3.97 28.22 25.60
C SER A 283 -4.64 27.41 24.47
N ILE A 284 -5.51 28.09 23.73
CA ILE A 284 -6.06 27.61 22.47
C ILE A 284 -5.85 28.67 21.39
N GLU A 285 -5.53 28.22 20.18
CA GLU A 285 -5.30 29.07 19.02
C GLU A 285 -6.01 28.49 17.79
N PHE A 286 -6.83 29.32 17.11
CA PHE A 286 -7.38 28.96 15.82
C PHE A 286 -6.39 29.36 14.73
N ARG A 287 -6.14 28.45 13.77
CA ARG A 287 -5.27 28.68 12.63
C ARG A 287 -5.98 28.30 11.33
N GLU A 288 -5.88 29.16 10.32
CA GLU A 288 -6.42 28.89 8.98
C GLU A 288 -5.67 27.75 8.27
N THR A 289 -4.43 27.47 8.68
CA THR A 289 -3.60 26.41 8.08
C THR A 289 -2.96 25.58 9.17
N ALA A 290 -3.23 24.28 9.12
CA ALA A 290 -2.62 23.33 10.02
C ALA A 290 -1.10 23.25 9.79
N PRO A 291 -0.28 23.25 10.85
CA PRO A 291 1.16 23.09 10.70
C PRO A 291 1.50 21.74 10.09
N ALA A 292 2.43 21.75 9.17
CA ALA A 292 2.98 20.50 8.61
C ALA A 292 3.61 19.68 9.72
N GLY A 293 3.55 18.36 9.62
CA GLY A 293 4.16 17.47 10.62
C GLY A 293 4.27 16.07 10.09
N THR A 294 5.21 15.33 10.63
CA THR A 294 5.46 13.92 10.28
C THR A 294 4.79 13.02 11.30
N ARG A 295 3.98 12.08 10.83
CA ARG A 295 3.32 11.11 11.72
C ARG A 295 4.33 10.06 12.18
N GLU A 296 4.56 9.97 13.48
CA GLU A 296 5.38 8.92 14.08
C GLU A 296 4.60 7.62 14.30
N TRP A 297 3.36 7.74 14.81
CA TRP A 297 2.49 6.61 15.08
C TRP A 297 1.02 7.04 15.09
N GLY A 298 0.11 6.17 14.61
CA GLY A 298 -1.33 6.41 14.67
C GLY A 298 -2.06 5.91 13.42
N PHE A 299 -3.28 6.40 13.23
CA PHE A 299 -4.16 6.04 12.13
C PHE A 299 -4.18 7.13 11.05
N ALA A 300 -4.08 6.73 9.77
CA ALA A 300 -4.34 7.61 8.64
C ALA A 300 -5.14 6.88 7.56
N SER A 301 -6.07 7.60 6.98
CA SER A 301 -6.93 7.16 5.89
C SER A 301 -7.11 8.30 4.88
N ALA A 302 -7.94 8.11 3.86
CA ALA A 302 -8.33 9.20 2.97
C ALA A 302 -9.21 10.26 3.65
N ARG A 303 -9.72 9.97 4.86
CA ARG A 303 -10.67 10.83 5.60
C ARG A 303 -10.10 11.36 6.90
N LEU A 304 -9.36 10.56 7.66
CA LEU A 304 -8.89 10.88 9.02
C LEU A 304 -7.38 10.76 9.13
N MET A 305 -6.79 11.59 9.98
CA MET A 305 -5.37 11.59 10.31
C MET A 305 -5.23 11.83 11.82
N MET A 306 -4.83 10.79 12.56
CA MET A 306 -4.83 10.80 14.03
C MET A 306 -3.61 10.10 14.60
N GLY A 307 -3.14 10.54 15.76
CA GLY A 307 -2.03 9.93 16.48
C GLY A 307 -0.92 10.90 16.87
N PHE A 308 0.28 10.38 16.99
CA PHE A 308 1.47 11.15 17.36
C PHE A 308 2.19 11.66 16.14
N PHE A 309 2.52 12.94 16.15
CA PHE A 309 3.21 13.66 15.10
C PHE A 309 4.42 14.40 15.68
N ASP A 310 5.36 14.73 14.81
CA ASP A 310 6.50 15.60 15.13
C ASP A 310 6.64 16.68 14.06
N ASN A 311 6.96 17.91 14.48
CA ASN A 311 7.31 19.00 13.57
C ASN A 311 8.31 19.98 14.23
N GLU A 312 8.86 20.90 13.42
CA GLU A 312 9.84 21.87 13.89
C GLU A 312 9.26 22.90 14.89
N GLU A 313 7.95 23.15 14.84
CA GLU A 313 7.30 24.19 15.64
C GLU A 313 6.96 23.71 17.06
N PHE A 314 6.40 22.50 17.18
CA PHE A 314 5.89 21.97 18.45
C PHE A 314 6.67 20.76 18.95
N GLY A 315 7.58 20.20 18.14
CA GLY A 315 8.15 18.88 18.41
C GLY A 315 7.07 17.79 18.37
N ALA A 316 7.20 16.81 19.25
CA ALA A 316 6.24 15.72 19.39
C ALA A 316 4.87 16.25 19.90
N HIS A 317 3.80 15.96 19.18
CA HIS A 317 2.45 16.41 19.49
C HIS A 317 1.40 15.39 19.08
N THR A 318 0.19 15.50 19.63
CA THR A 318 -0.94 14.63 19.27
C THR A 318 -1.85 15.35 18.27
N ARG A 319 -2.39 14.60 17.30
CA ARG A 319 -3.31 15.13 16.30
C ARG A 319 -4.56 14.29 16.17
N TYR A 320 -5.73 14.96 16.07
CA TYR A 320 -7.01 14.40 15.67
C TYR A 320 -7.58 15.29 14.57
N SER A 321 -7.55 14.82 13.31
CA SER A 321 -7.87 15.66 12.16
C SER A 321 -8.61 14.93 11.07
N TYR A 322 -9.54 15.61 10.44
CA TYR A 322 -10.06 15.27 9.12
C TYR A 322 -9.07 15.69 8.05
N VAL A 323 -8.86 14.84 7.07
CA VAL A 323 -8.05 15.14 5.87
C VAL A 323 -8.89 16.02 4.93
N GLY A 324 -8.32 17.11 4.44
CA GLY A 324 -8.99 18.04 3.51
C GLY A 324 -9.53 19.32 4.17
N THR A 325 -9.42 19.45 5.48
CA THR A 325 -9.67 20.69 6.21
C THR A 325 -8.33 21.31 6.61
N ASP A 326 -8.02 22.50 6.07
CA ASP A 326 -6.75 23.17 6.35
C ASP A 326 -6.75 23.87 7.71
N ALA A 327 -7.90 24.40 8.12
CA ALA A 327 -8.05 25.03 9.44
C ALA A 327 -7.86 24.04 10.59
N CYS A 328 -7.30 24.52 11.71
CA CYS A 328 -7.13 23.71 12.91
C CYS A 328 -7.17 24.55 14.20
N ILE A 329 -7.33 23.84 15.31
CA ILE A 329 -7.21 24.36 16.68
C ILE A 329 -5.95 23.78 17.28
N VAL A 330 -5.05 24.61 17.75
CA VAL A 330 -3.88 24.21 18.52
C VAL A 330 -4.21 24.38 20.00
N VAL A 331 -4.19 23.31 20.77
CA VAL A 331 -4.45 23.28 22.20
C VAL A 331 -3.12 22.97 22.91
N THR A 332 -2.69 23.86 23.81
CA THR A 332 -1.45 23.69 24.57
C THR A 332 -1.78 23.32 26.00
N CYS A 333 -1.15 22.26 26.51
CA CYS A 333 -1.34 21.75 27.88
C CYS A 333 0.03 21.44 28.49
N GLY A 334 0.66 22.41 29.14
CA GLY A 334 2.05 22.31 29.61
C GLY A 334 3.01 22.12 28.44
N ASP A 335 3.73 21.01 28.45
CA ASP A 335 4.65 20.64 27.37
C ASP A 335 3.93 19.85 26.24
N ASP A 336 2.68 19.45 26.42
CA ASP A 336 1.91 18.69 25.44
C ASP A 336 1.14 19.64 24.51
N VAL A 337 1.18 19.34 23.22
CA VAL A 337 0.39 20.04 22.20
C VAL A 337 -0.56 19.06 21.53
N LEU A 338 -1.80 19.51 21.34
CA LEU A 338 -2.86 18.78 20.65
C LEU A 338 -3.40 19.62 19.50
N ILE A 339 -3.41 19.05 18.29
CA ILE A 339 -3.93 19.68 17.08
C ILE A 339 -5.23 19.02 16.68
N LEU A 340 -6.28 19.83 16.59
CA LEU A 340 -7.64 19.37 16.30
C LEU A 340 -8.19 20.08 15.06
N ASN A 341 -9.00 19.40 14.28
CA ASN A 341 -9.96 20.04 13.36
C ASN A 341 -11.21 19.19 13.24
N ASP A 342 -12.25 19.75 12.68
CA ASP A 342 -13.48 19.06 12.32
C ASP A 342 -13.58 18.91 10.78
N LYS A 343 -14.68 18.34 10.33
CA LYS A 343 -14.98 17.95 8.93
C LYS A 343 -14.81 19.07 7.90
N ASP A 344 -14.96 20.31 8.29
CA ASP A 344 -14.79 21.50 7.50
C ASP A 344 -14.35 22.70 8.36
N GLU A 345 -14.03 23.82 7.73
CA GLU A 345 -13.54 25.03 8.39
C GLU A 345 -14.58 25.64 9.32
N ASP A 346 -15.86 25.69 8.90
CA ASP A 346 -16.95 26.24 9.70
C ASP A 346 -17.18 25.42 10.99
N ALA A 347 -17.16 24.10 10.89
CA ALA A 347 -17.26 23.20 12.03
C ALA A 347 -16.04 23.31 12.96
N THR A 348 -14.83 23.49 12.39
CA THR A 348 -13.60 23.70 13.18
C THR A 348 -13.67 25.03 13.93
N LEU A 349 -14.18 26.10 13.32
CA LEU A 349 -14.37 27.39 13.96
C LEU A 349 -15.42 27.32 15.07
N ALA A 350 -16.53 26.64 14.83
CA ALA A 350 -17.57 26.44 15.84
C ALA A 350 -17.05 25.66 17.07
N LEU A 351 -16.26 24.62 16.85
CA LEU A 351 -15.58 23.89 17.94
C LEU A 351 -14.62 24.79 18.71
N TYR A 352 -13.86 25.66 18.03
CA TYR A 352 -12.98 26.63 18.68
C TYR A 352 -13.76 27.61 19.56
N GLU A 353 -14.86 28.18 19.06
CA GLU A 353 -15.70 29.10 19.81
C GLU A 353 -16.32 28.45 21.06
N GLU A 354 -16.77 27.20 20.94
CA GLU A 354 -17.28 26.41 22.06
C GLU A 354 -16.20 26.15 23.11
N LEU A 355 -15.00 25.72 22.70
CA LEU A 355 -13.86 25.52 23.61
C LEU A 355 -13.46 26.83 24.33
N ALA A 356 -13.40 27.93 23.57
CA ALA A 356 -13.05 29.24 24.12
C ALA A 356 -14.03 29.71 25.22
N ALA A 357 -15.30 29.30 25.12
CA ALA A 357 -16.29 29.63 26.15
C ALA A 357 -16.08 28.89 27.50
N HIS A 358 -15.35 27.78 27.51
CA HIS A 358 -15.09 26.95 28.68
C HIS A 358 -13.73 27.22 29.34
N ILE A 359 -12.81 27.89 28.64
CA ILE A 359 -11.45 28.17 29.15
C ILE A 359 -11.44 29.59 29.71
N PRO A 360 -11.17 29.78 30.99
CA PRO A 360 -11.05 31.11 31.56
C PRO A 360 -9.86 31.86 30.94
N ASN A 361 -10.09 33.15 30.57
CA ASN A 361 -9.07 34.08 30.07
C ASN A 361 -7.96 34.33 31.13
#